data_fa00af8e5c2d4cd79344bf6c2878b8e8
#
_entry.id   fa00af8e5c2d4cd79344bf6c2878b8e8
#
_cell.length_a   1.000
_cell.length_b   1.000
_cell.length_c   1.000
_cell.angle_alpha   90.00
_cell.angle_beta   90.00
_cell.angle_gamma   90.00
#
_symmetry.space_group_name_H-M   'P 1'
#
loop_
_entity.id
_entity.type
_entity.pdbx_description
1 polymer ?
#
loop_
_entity_poly.entity_id
_entity_poly.type
_entity_poly.pdbx_seq_one_letter_code
_entity_poly.pdbx_strand_id
1 'polypeptide(L)'
;MAEEKKMIIDGVSCPFTTERNVLEVARNNGIDIPSLCYCENLSIYGGCRLCLVENDRGKMDAACSMQPRDGMVVNTHTKQVLDSRRTTLQLLMSSHRADCLTCDQSGRCKLQEYARRYHVDAHRFEPNTYCTEPMDLSSPSIVRDPSKCILCGLCVRTCSEIQNIGAVDFSGRGKKAHISADFGKTLADTDCIGCGQCASVCPTGAITIRNETEKFWSMLQDQNRRVVVQYAPSVRVGMAERFGLPANEPCTGKLRPCQLEQGGGVAQSGERILDALHRG
;
A
#
# COMPACT_ATOMS: atom_id res chain seq x y z
N MET A 1 0.11 14.38 -34.20
CA MET A 1 0.97 14.56 -33.01
C MET A 1 0.15 15.41 -32.06
N ALA A 2 -0.03 14.98 -30.79
CA ALA A 2 -0.71 15.81 -29.81
C ALA A 2 0.17 17.05 -29.56
N GLU A 3 -0.44 18.22 -29.53
CA GLU A 3 0.24 19.49 -29.27
C GLU A 3 0.77 19.47 -27.83
N GLU A 4 2.06 19.66 -27.64
CA GLU A 4 2.69 19.67 -26.32
C GLU A 4 2.26 20.93 -25.56
N LYS A 5 1.45 20.74 -24.53
CA LYS A 5 1.00 21.81 -23.62
C LYS A 5 1.95 21.91 -22.43
N LYS A 6 2.01 23.08 -21.79
CA LYS A 6 2.87 23.34 -20.65
C LYS A 6 2.10 23.98 -19.52
N MET A 7 2.38 23.52 -18.29
CA MET A 7 1.94 24.20 -17.07
C MET A 7 3.14 24.51 -16.18
N ILE A 8 2.96 25.34 -15.19
CA ILE A 8 4.01 25.76 -14.27
C ILE A 8 3.69 25.19 -12.89
N ILE A 9 4.61 24.40 -12.34
CA ILE A 9 4.51 23.84 -10.98
C ILE A 9 5.72 24.34 -10.19
N ASP A 10 5.49 25.09 -9.10
CA ASP A 10 6.54 25.71 -8.27
C ASP A 10 7.57 26.50 -9.09
N GLY A 11 7.15 27.19 -10.15
CA GLY A 11 8.02 27.95 -11.06
C GLY A 11 8.71 27.11 -12.15
N VAL A 12 8.56 25.78 -12.14
CA VAL A 12 9.14 24.87 -13.14
C VAL A 12 8.13 24.66 -14.28
N SER A 13 8.59 24.79 -15.53
CA SER A 13 7.77 24.49 -16.71
C SER A 13 7.68 22.98 -16.92
N CYS A 14 6.48 22.44 -16.80
CA CYS A 14 6.16 21.03 -16.88
C CYS A 14 5.37 20.74 -18.16
N PRO A 15 5.94 20.11 -19.18
CA PRO A 15 5.23 19.68 -20.37
C PRO A 15 4.26 18.54 -20.04
N PHE A 16 3.14 18.48 -20.76
CA PHE A 16 2.16 17.41 -20.65
C PHE A 16 1.42 17.19 -21.97
N THR A 17 0.87 16.01 -22.17
CA THR A 17 0.15 15.62 -23.39
C THR A 17 -1.19 14.94 -23.08
N THR A 18 -1.15 13.82 -22.38
CA THR A 18 -2.32 12.92 -22.13
C THR A 18 -2.60 12.69 -20.67
N GLU A 19 -1.86 13.33 -19.77
CA GLU A 19 -2.02 13.19 -18.33
C GLU A 19 -3.43 13.58 -17.88
N ARG A 20 -4.07 12.72 -17.10
CA ARG A 20 -5.46 12.88 -16.66
C ARG A 20 -5.63 14.00 -15.64
N ASN A 21 -4.58 14.33 -14.92
CA ASN A 21 -4.64 15.29 -13.81
C ASN A 21 -3.26 15.90 -13.49
N VAL A 22 -3.27 16.99 -12.72
CA VAL A 22 -2.05 17.71 -12.31
C VAL A 22 -1.08 16.85 -11.51
N LEU A 23 -1.57 15.85 -10.74
CA LEU A 23 -0.70 14.95 -9.99
C LEU A 23 0.16 14.07 -10.91
N GLU A 24 -0.42 13.59 -12.02
CA GLU A 24 0.33 12.83 -13.04
C GLU A 24 1.38 13.70 -13.71
N VAL A 25 1.00 14.94 -14.13
CA VAL A 25 1.96 15.88 -14.71
C VAL A 25 3.12 16.14 -13.77
N ALA A 26 2.85 16.38 -12.48
CA ALA A 26 3.89 16.60 -11.47
C ALA A 26 4.84 15.41 -11.38
N ARG A 27 4.31 14.19 -11.27
CA ARG A 27 5.11 12.95 -11.15
C ARG A 27 5.97 12.70 -12.38
N ASN A 28 5.42 12.88 -13.59
CA ASN A 28 6.16 12.71 -14.85
C ASN A 28 7.30 13.72 -15.01
N ASN A 29 7.18 14.86 -14.34
CA ASN A 29 8.22 15.90 -14.31
C ASN A 29 9.09 15.85 -13.04
N GLY A 30 9.05 14.76 -12.26
CA GLY A 30 9.90 14.56 -11.08
C GLY A 30 9.50 15.37 -9.84
N ILE A 31 8.29 15.98 -9.83
CA ILE A 31 7.78 16.74 -8.70
C ILE A 31 6.91 15.84 -7.83
N ASP A 32 7.33 15.62 -6.58
CA ASP A 32 6.64 14.74 -5.65
C ASP A 32 5.52 15.46 -4.90
N ILE A 33 4.28 15.21 -5.30
CA ILE A 33 3.08 15.63 -4.57
C ILE A 33 2.55 14.42 -3.78
N PRO A 34 2.41 14.50 -2.45
CA PRO A 34 2.00 13.37 -1.62
C PRO A 34 0.55 12.94 -1.89
N SER A 35 0.30 11.64 -1.89
CA SER A 35 -1.06 11.11 -1.99
C SER A 35 -1.15 9.72 -1.36
N LEU A 36 -2.29 9.40 -0.74
CA LEU A 36 -2.56 8.09 -0.13
C LEU A 36 -3.70 7.32 -0.82
N CYS A 37 -4.51 7.99 -1.64
CA CYS A 37 -5.68 7.37 -2.28
C CYS A 37 -5.60 7.31 -3.80
N TYR A 38 -4.50 7.77 -4.41
CA TYR A 38 -4.34 7.80 -5.86
C TYR A 38 -3.50 6.64 -6.38
N CYS A 39 -4.01 5.99 -7.41
CA CYS A 39 -3.32 5.00 -8.22
C CYS A 39 -3.68 5.22 -9.70
N GLU A 40 -2.69 5.16 -10.59
CA GLU A 40 -2.87 5.44 -12.03
C GLU A 40 -3.91 4.54 -12.70
N ASN A 41 -3.94 3.27 -12.31
CA ASN A 41 -4.81 2.26 -12.91
C ASN A 41 -6.22 2.21 -12.30
N LEU A 42 -6.56 3.15 -11.42
CA LEU A 42 -7.85 3.21 -10.75
C LEU A 42 -8.57 4.52 -11.02
N SER A 43 -9.88 4.52 -10.79
CA SER A 43 -10.69 5.73 -10.81
C SER A 43 -10.19 6.76 -9.78
N ILE A 44 -10.46 8.05 -10.02
CA ILE A 44 -10.07 9.14 -9.12
C ILE A 44 -11.03 9.16 -7.92
N TYR A 45 -10.50 9.04 -6.71
CA TYR A 45 -11.28 9.08 -5.47
C TYR A 45 -11.23 10.44 -4.75
N GLY A 46 -10.05 11.06 -4.67
CA GLY A 46 -9.85 12.38 -4.06
C GLY A 46 -10.08 12.46 -2.54
N GLY A 47 -10.20 11.31 -1.85
CA GLY A 47 -10.61 11.25 -0.43
C GLY A 47 -9.53 11.63 0.57
N CYS A 48 -8.25 11.37 0.32
CA CYS A 48 -7.19 11.61 1.31
C CYS A 48 -6.80 13.08 1.47
N ARG A 49 -7.10 13.93 0.50
CA ARG A 49 -6.82 15.39 0.49
C ARG A 49 -5.36 15.80 0.75
N LEU A 50 -4.40 14.89 0.56
CA LEU A 50 -2.97 15.21 0.72
C LEU A 50 -2.35 15.88 -0.49
N CYS A 51 -2.87 15.61 -1.68
CA CYS A 51 -2.37 16.17 -2.93
C CYS A 51 -2.84 17.60 -3.22
N LEU A 52 -3.19 18.38 -2.17
CA LEU A 52 -3.58 19.77 -2.33
C LEU A 52 -2.44 20.59 -2.93
N VAL A 53 -2.80 21.44 -3.88
CA VAL A 53 -1.95 22.47 -4.49
C VAL A 53 -2.71 23.80 -4.49
N GLU A 54 -1.98 24.89 -4.51
CA GLU A 54 -2.55 26.24 -4.56
C GLU A 54 -2.37 26.81 -5.97
N ASN A 55 -3.44 27.34 -6.55
CA ASN A 55 -3.37 28.00 -7.84
C ASN A 55 -2.94 29.48 -7.73
N ASP A 56 -2.76 30.15 -8.85
CA ASP A 56 -2.39 31.56 -8.97
C ASP A 56 -3.33 32.54 -8.27
N ARG A 57 -4.58 32.10 -7.95
CA ARG A 57 -5.60 32.89 -7.23
C ARG A 57 -5.67 32.57 -5.74
N GLY A 58 -4.72 31.81 -5.19
CA GLY A 58 -4.71 31.42 -3.79
C GLY A 58 -5.74 30.35 -3.41
N LYS A 59 -6.43 29.74 -4.39
CA LYS A 59 -7.39 28.67 -4.14
C LYS A 59 -6.69 27.31 -4.10
N MET A 60 -7.00 26.49 -3.09
CA MET A 60 -6.50 25.14 -2.97
C MET A 60 -7.46 24.12 -3.60
N ASP A 61 -6.90 23.26 -4.45
CA ASP A 61 -7.62 22.15 -5.06
C ASP A 61 -6.75 20.86 -5.01
N ALA A 62 -7.39 19.69 -5.16
CA ALA A 62 -6.69 18.42 -5.14
C ALA A 62 -6.08 18.11 -6.51
N ALA A 63 -4.77 18.03 -6.61
CA ALA A 63 -4.06 17.77 -7.87
C ALA A 63 -4.51 16.50 -8.58
N CYS A 64 -4.92 15.45 -7.85
CA CYS A 64 -5.40 14.19 -8.42
C CYS A 64 -6.74 14.31 -9.18
N SER A 65 -7.55 15.35 -8.93
CA SER A 65 -8.83 15.60 -9.60
C SER A 65 -8.83 16.85 -10.47
N MET A 66 -7.73 17.59 -10.48
CA MET A 66 -7.58 18.81 -11.27
C MET A 66 -7.06 18.49 -12.67
N GLN A 67 -7.81 18.80 -13.70
CA GLN A 67 -7.36 18.65 -15.09
C GLN A 67 -6.28 19.68 -15.43
N PRO A 68 -5.13 19.26 -16.02
CA PRO A 68 -4.10 20.17 -16.46
C PRO A 68 -4.58 21.03 -17.63
N ARG A 69 -4.16 22.29 -17.65
CA ARG A 69 -4.46 23.25 -18.73
C ARG A 69 -3.19 23.97 -19.14
N ASP A 70 -3.11 24.33 -20.41
CA ASP A 70 -1.98 25.11 -20.90
C ASP A 70 -1.88 26.46 -20.16
N GLY A 71 -0.67 26.84 -19.78
CA GLY A 71 -0.41 28.05 -18.99
C GLY A 71 -0.87 28.01 -17.53
N MET A 72 -1.42 26.89 -17.03
CA MET A 72 -1.83 26.78 -15.63
C MET A 72 -0.64 26.92 -14.68
N VAL A 73 -0.81 27.67 -13.59
CA VAL A 73 0.20 27.83 -12.54
C VAL A 73 -0.31 27.24 -11.24
N VAL A 74 0.48 26.38 -10.61
CA VAL A 74 0.19 25.80 -9.28
C VAL A 74 1.44 25.77 -8.41
N ASN A 75 1.23 25.92 -7.10
CA ASN A 75 2.27 25.87 -6.08
C ASN A 75 2.00 24.72 -5.11
N THR A 76 3.02 23.93 -4.82
CA THR A 76 2.92 22.72 -3.98
C THR A 76 3.47 22.91 -2.57
N HIS A 77 4.19 24.01 -2.30
CA HIS A 77 4.93 24.24 -1.05
C HIS A 77 4.58 25.56 -0.34
N THR A 78 3.42 26.18 -0.65
CA THR A 78 2.98 27.36 0.11
C THR A 78 2.70 26.99 1.56
N LYS A 79 2.78 27.99 2.45
CA LYS A 79 2.47 27.80 3.88
C LYS A 79 1.08 27.17 4.06
N GLN A 80 0.09 27.63 3.32
CA GLN A 80 -1.29 27.16 3.37
C GLN A 80 -1.39 25.67 2.96
N VAL A 81 -0.70 25.26 1.90
CA VAL A 81 -0.65 23.88 1.44
C VAL A 81 0.01 22.98 2.49
N LEU A 82 1.15 23.39 3.06
CA LEU A 82 1.88 22.63 4.06
C LEU A 82 1.08 22.47 5.36
N ASP A 83 0.43 23.54 5.84
CA ASP A 83 -0.41 23.50 7.05
C ASP A 83 -1.64 22.61 6.85
N SER A 84 -2.25 22.64 5.66
CA SER A 84 -3.36 21.76 5.30
C SER A 84 -2.94 20.28 5.25
N ARG A 85 -1.77 19.97 4.68
CA ARG A 85 -1.22 18.59 4.66
C ARG A 85 -0.94 18.09 6.07
N ARG A 86 -0.33 18.91 6.94
CA ARG A 86 -0.11 18.55 8.35
C ARG A 86 -1.42 18.26 9.07
N THR A 87 -2.40 19.15 8.94
CA THR A 87 -3.72 18.97 9.57
C THR A 87 -4.40 17.70 9.07
N THR A 88 -4.36 17.43 7.77
CA THR A 88 -4.93 16.21 7.19
C THR A 88 -4.24 14.94 7.73
N LEU A 89 -2.91 14.94 7.80
CA LEU A 89 -2.17 13.80 8.37
C LEU A 89 -2.48 13.62 9.86
N GLN A 90 -2.60 14.71 10.64
CA GLN A 90 -2.99 14.65 12.06
C GLN A 90 -4.38 14.02 12.23
N LEU A 91 -5.34 14.40 11.37
CA LEU A 91 -6.68 13.81 11.37
C LEU A 91 -6.65 12.31 11.00
N LEU A 92 -5.86 11.93 10.00
CA LEU A 92 -5.68 10.51 9.64
C LEU A 92 -5.04 9.72 10.78
N MET A 93 -4.04 10.29 11.45
CA MET A 93 -3.36 9.66 12.60
C MET A 93 -4.30 9.52 13.80
N SER A 94 -5.22 10.46 14.06
CA SER A 94 -6.17 10.37 15.17
C SER A 94 -7.17 9.20 15.03
N SER A 95 -7.38 8.72 13.81
CA SER A 95 -8.26 7.57 13.51
C SER A 95 -7.50 6.27 13.22
N HIS A 96 -6.18 6.31 13.26
CA HIS A 96 -5.31 5.19 12.94
C HIS A 96 -4.62 4.68 14.21
N ARG A 97 -4.73 3.38 14.50
CA ARG A 97 -3.99 2.76 15.59
C ARG A 97 -2.50 2.67 15.25
N ALA A 98 -1.72 3.58 15.84
CA ALA A 98 -0.31 3.80 15.50
C ALA A 98 0.63 2.92 16.33
N ASP A 99 0.46 1.59 16.31
CA ASP A 99 1.36 0.61 16.92
C ASP A 99 2.53 0.23 15.99
N CYS A 100 3.23 1.23 15.47
CA CYS A 100 4.23 1.08 14.41
C CYS A 100 5.35 0.08 14.73
N LEU A 101 5.72 -0.08 16.01
CA LEU A 101 6.81 -0.99 16.40
C LEU A 101 6.48 -2.46 16.15
N THR A 102 5.20 -2.83 16.18
CA THR A 102 4.72 -4.20 15.97
C THR A 102 3.96 -4.37 14.66
N CYS A 103 3.93 -3.34 13.82
CA CYS A 103 3.18 -3.35 12.57
C CYS A 103 4.01 -3.96 11.43
N ASP A 104 3.45 -4.92 10.70
CA ASP A 104 4.09 -5.57 9.54
C ASP A 104 4.46 -4.59 8.41
N GLN A 105 3.84 -3.41 8.36
CA GLN A 105 4.14 -2.36 7.40
C GLN A 105 5.13 -1.32 7.92
N SER A 106 5.69 -1.48 9.12
CA SER A 106 6.69 -0.54 9.64
C SER A 106 7.86 -0.39 8.69
N GLY A 107 8.29 0.87 8.46
CA GLY A 107 9.34 1.19 7.49
C GLY A 107 8.90 1.23 6.01
N ARG A 108 7.74 0.65 5.67
CA ARG A 108 7.16 0.68 4.30
C ARG A 108 5.82 1.40 4.23
N CYS A 109 5.29 1.83 5.37
CA CYS A 109 3.99 2.49 5.49
C CYS A 109 4.06 3.93 4.96
N LYS A 110 3.24 4.26 3.96
CA LYS A 110 3.17 5.61 3.38
C LYS A 110 2.65 6.66 4.36
N LEU A 111 1.76 6.29 5.28
CA LEU A 111 1.29 7.19 6.33
C LEU A 111 2.44 7.55 7.28
N GLN A 112 3.24 6.56 7.71
CA GLN A 112 4.42 6.76 8.56
C GLN A 112 5.47 7.64 7.86
N GLU A 113 5.73 7.40 6.58
CA GLU A 113 6.65 8.21 5.76
C GLU A 113 6.22 9.68 5.73
N TYR A 114 4.94 9.96 5.41
CA TYR A 114 4.44 11.32 5.35
C TYR A 114 4.31 11.98 6.72
N ALA A 115 3.93 11.25 7.77
CA ALA A 115 3.93 11.78 9.13
C ALA A 115 5.32 12.27 9.54
N ARG A 116 6.36 11.52 9.22
CA ARG A 116 7.77 11.90 9.46
C ARG A 116 8.18 13.10 8.59
N ARG A 117 7.90 13.06 7.29
CA ARG A 117 8.25 14.12 6.32
C ARG A 117 7.66 15.48 6.70
N TYR A 118 6.43 15.51 7.19
CA TYR A 118 5.72 16.75 7.55
C TYR A 118 5.80 17.08 9.03
N HIS A 119 6.60 16.37 9.81
CA HIS A 119 6.75 16.57 11.26
C HIS A 119 5.40 16.65 11.97
N VAL A 120 4.58 15.62 11.78
CA VAL A 120 3.20 15.58 12.28
C VAL A 120 3.20 15.30 13.79
N ASP A 121 2.51 16.16 14.55
CA ASP A 121 2.13 15.84 15.93
C ASP A 121 0.91 14.93 15.93
N ALA A 122 1.11 13.66 16.27
CA ALA A 122 0.06 12.64 16.29
C ALA A 122 -0.94 12.86 17.44
N HIS A 123 -0.60 13.69 18.43
CA HIS A 123 -1.42 13.92 19.64
C HIS A 123 -2.23 15.21 19.59
N ARG A 124 -2.18 15.96 18.49
CA ARG A 124 -2.93 17.23 18.37
C ARG A 124 -4.44 17.06 18.47
N PHE A 125 -4.96 15.96 17.93
CA PHE A 125 -6.37 15.63 18.01
C PHE A 125 -6.57 14.43 18.94
N GLU A 126 -7.60 14.49 19.78
CA GLU A 126 -8.00 13.35 20.59
C GLU A 126 -8.19 12.12 19.68
N PRO A 127 -7.74 10.95 20.11
CA PRO A 127 -7.94 9.74 19.35
C PRO A 127 -9.43 9.57 19.04
N ASN A 128 -9.77 9.62 17.79
CA ASN A 128 -11.12 9.28 17.36
C ASN A 128 -11.35 7.81 17.72
N THR A 129 -12.59 7.44 18.01
CA THR A 129 -12.90 6.04 18.24
C THR A 129 -12.47 5.25 16.99
N TYR A 130 -11.40 4.46 17.15
CA TYR A 130 -10.93 3.58 16.07
C TYR A 130 -12.08 2.67 15.64
N CYS A 131 -12.02 2.20 14.41
CA CYS A 131 -12.94 1.17 13.98
C CYS A 131 -12.89 0.00 14.97
N THR A 132 -14.01 -0.30 15.60
CA THR A 132 -14.14 -1.36 16.62
C THR A 132 -14.34 -2.74 16.00
N GLU A 133 -14.44 -2.80 14.68
CA GLU A 133 -14.53 -4.09 13.97
C GLU A 133 -13.30 -4.95 14.30
N PRO A 134 -13.53 -6.24 14.58
CA PRO A 134 -12.43 -7.15 14.88
C PRO A 134 -11.51 -7.34 13.68
N MET A 135 -10.27 -7.74 13.96
CA MET A 135 -9.34 -8.17 12.93
C MET A 135 -9.89 -9.41 12.23
N ASP A 136 -9.95 -9.37 10.90
CA ASP A 136 -10.39 -10.50 10.09
C ASP A 136 -9.20 -11.37 9.68
N LEU A 137 -9.17 -12.56 10.26
CA LEU A 137 -8.16 -13.61 10.04
C LEU A 137 -8.72 -14.80 9.24
N SER A 138 -9.92 -14.68 8.69
CA SER A 138 -10.62 -15.79 8.03
C SER A 138 -10.00 -16.17 6.68
N SER A 139 -9.43 -15.20 5.96
CA SER A 139 -8.80 -15.46 4.66
C SER A 139 -7.49 -16.26 4.81
N PRO A 140 -7.23 -17.24 3.96
CA PRO A 140 -5.97 -17.99 3.97
C PRO A 140 -4.75 -17.17 3.52
N SER A 141 -4.94 -16.05 2.82
CA SER A 141 -3.88 -15.31 2.15
C SER A 141 -3.63 -13.90 2.72
N ILE A 142 -4.64 -13.25 3.29
CA ILE A 142 -4.55 -11.88 3.80
C ILE A 142 -5.12 -11.76 5.20
N VAL A 143 -4.62 -10.76 5.91
CA VAL A 143 -5.13 -10.31 7.22
C VAL A 143 -5.67 -8.90 7.05
N ARG A 144 -6.82 -8.61 7.64
CA ARG A 144 -7.44 -7.29 7.62
C ARG A 144 -7.61 -6.75 9.03
N ASP A 145 -6.94 -5.63 9.33
CA ASP A 145 -7.02 -4.90 10.59
C ASP A 145 -7.72 -3.54 10.36
N PRO A 146 -9.03 -3.44 10.61
CA PRO A 146 -9.79 -2.21 10.39
C PRO A 146 -9.29 -1.02 11.22
N SER A 147 -8.67 -1.26 12.38
CA SER A 147 -8.15 -0.21 13.26
C SER A 147 -6.99 0.60 12.63
N LYS A 148 -6.34 0.06 11.62
CA LYS A 148 -5.26 0.69 10.86
C LYS A 148 -5.72 1.30 9.53
N CYS A 149 -7.02 1.25 9.24
CA CYS A 149 -7.58 1.73 7.98
C CYS A 149 -7.73 3.26 7.99
N ILE A 150 -7.27 3.90 6.90
CA ILE A 150 -7.40 5.34 6.67
C ILE A 150 -8.48 5.70 5.63
N LEU A 151 -9.33 4.75 5.27
CA LEU A 151 -10.44 4.92 4.32
C LEU A 151 -10.02 5.48 2.95
N CYS A 152 -8.83 5.15 2.48
CA CYS A 152 -8.33 5.60 1.18
C CYS A 152 -9.03 4.97 -0.03
N GLY A 153 -9.79 3.89 0.15
CA GLY A 153 -10.56 3.21 -0.89
C GLY A 153 -9.74 2.51 -1.97
N LEU A 154 -8.43 2.38 -1.84
CA LEU A 154 -7.61 1.68 -2.83
C LEU A 154 -7.97 0.20 -2.94
N CYS A 155 -8.14 -0.49 -1.80
CA CYS A 155 -8.52 -1.91 -1.78
C CYS A 155 -9.89 -2.17 -2.42
N VAL A 156 -10.87 -1.30 -2.14
CA VAL A 156 -12.23 -1.39 -2.71
C VAL A 156 -12.16 -1.28 -4.23
N ARG A 157 -11.55 -0.21 -4.73
CA ARG A 157 -11.44 0.04 -6.17
C ARG A 157 -10.59 -1.01 -6.88
N THR A 158 -9.50 -1.48 -6.27
CA THR A 158 -8.71 -2.57 -6.85
C THR A 158 -9.52 -3.86 -6.95
N CYS A 159 -10.32 -4.17 -5.93
CA CYS A 159 -11.16 -5.37 -5.92
C CYS A 159 -12.30 -5.28 -6.96
N SER A 160 -12.93 -4.11 -7.11
CA SER A 160 -14.05 -3.92 -8.03
C SER A 160 -13.60 -3.61 -9.46
N GLU A 161 -12.63 -2.70 -9.67
CA GLU A 161 -12.27 -2.20 -10.99
C GLU A 161 -11.23 -3.07 -11.72
N ILE A 162 -10.29 -3.69 -10.97
CA ILE A 162 -9.22 -4.52 -11.55
C ILE A 162 -9.58 -6.00 -11.49
N GLN A 163 -10.05 -6.48 -10.33
CA GLN A 163 -10.35 -7.89 -10.12
C GLN A 163 -11.79 -8.26 -10.49
N ASN A 164 -12.69 -7.27 -10.62
CA ASN A 164 -14.13 -7.45 -10.90
C ASN A 164 -14.85 -8.38 -9.88
N ILE A 165 -14.40 -8.38 -8.63
CA ILE A 165 -14.96 -9.26 -7.57
C ILE A 165 -15.83 -8.46 -6.60
N GLY A 166 -15.35 -7.31 -6.10
CA GLY A 166 -16.10 -6.48 -5.18
C GLY A 166 -16.31 -7.08 -3.77
N ALA A 167 -15.39 -7.94 -3.31
CA ALA A 167 -15.50 -8.62 -2.01
C ALA A 167 -15.41 -7.67 -0.80
N VAL A 168 -14.95 -6.44 -0.98
CA VAL A 168 -14.85 -5.41 0.08
C VAL A 168 -15.40 -4.09 -0.43
N ASP A 169 -16.10 -3.37 0.44
CA ASP A 169 -16.67 -2.05 0.12
C ASP A 169 -16.76 -1.17 1.37
N PHE A 170 -17.13 0.10 1.17
CA PHE A 170 -17.40 1.04 2.24
C PHE A 170 -18.70 0.70 2.95
N SER A 171 -18.66 0.65 4.28
CA SER A 171 -19.81 0.43 5.14
C SER A 171 -19.91 1.53 6.20
N GLY A 172 -21.12 1.78 6.68
CA GLY A 172 -21.38 2.83 7.65
C GLY A 172 -21.30 4.25 7.10
N ARG A 173 -21.41 5.25 7.98
CA ARG A 173 -21.36 6.68 7.63
C ARG A 173 -20.68 7.49 8.73
N GLY A 174 -20.03 8.59 8.36
CA GLY A 174 -19.36 9.50 9.28
C GLY A 174 -18.30 8.77 10.11
N LYS A 175 -18.33 8.89 11.42
CA LYS A 175 -17.35 8.23 12.33
C LYS A 175 -17.44 6.70 12.34
N LYS A 176 -18.55 6.14 11.87
CA LYS A 176 -18.77 4.68 11.75
C LYS A 176 -18.38 4.13 10.38
N ALA A 177 -17.88 5.00 9.48
CA ALA A 177 -17.43 4.55 8.17
C ALA A 177 -16.21 3.64 8.31
N HIS A 178 -16.25 2.49 7.66
CA HIS A 178 -15.18 1.51 7.64
C HIS A 178 -15.22 0.73 6.31
N ILE A 179 -14.16 0.04 5.99
CA ILE A 179 -14.17 -0.94 4.91
C ILE A 179 -14.59 -2.28 5.52
N SER A 180 -15.58 -2.93 4.95
CA SER A 180 -16.00 -4.27 5.37
C SER A 180 -16.08 -5.23 4.19
N ALA A 181 -16.10 -6.50 4.48
CA ALA A 181 -16.62 -7.50 3.59
C ALA A 181 -18.17 -7.39 3.56
N ASP A 182 -18.82 -8.10 2.64
CA ASP A 182 -20.26 -8.02 2.40
C ASP A 182 -21.08 -8.12 3.71
N PHE A 183 -21.86 -7.07 4.00
CA PHE A 183 -22.80 -7.00 5.14
C PHE A 183 -22.27 -7.50 6.50
N GLY A 184 -21.01 -7.25 6.80
CA GLY A 184 -20.38 -7.67 8.06
C GLY A 184 -19.97 -9.14 8.11
N LYS A 185 -19.98 -9.83 6.98
CA LYS A 185 -19.39 -11.17 6.84
C LYS A 185 -17.86 -11.12 6.95
N THR A 186 -17.26 -12.26 7.20
CA THR A 186 -15.82 -12.42 7.09
C THR A 186 -15.39 -12.55 5.63
N LEU A 187 -14.13 -12.33 5.31
CA LEU A 187 -13.63 -12.52 3.93
C LEU A 187 -13.81 -13.95 3.42
N ALA A 188 -13.75 -14.94 4.32
CA ALA A 188 -14.00 -16.35 3.95
C ALA A 188 -15.44 -16.64 3.53
N ASP A 189 -16.40 -15.81 3.95
CA ASP A 189 -17.81 -15.98 3.65
C ASP A 189 -18.26 -15.18 2.40
N THR A 190 -17.30 -14.59 1.68
CA THR A 190 -17.54 -13.79 0.47
C THR A 190 -16.87 -14.42 -0.75
N ASP A 191 -17.11 -13.86 -1.93
CA ASP A 191 -16.48 -14.29 -3.19
C ASP A 191 -14.97 -13.92 -3.28
N CYS A 192 -14.31 -13.62 -2.15
CA CYS A 192 -12.91 -13.29 -2.11
C CYS A 192 -12.04 -14.47 -2.59
N ILE A 193 -11.31 -14.29 -3.67
CA ILE A 193 -10.42 -15.30 -4.25
C ILE A 193 -9.03 -15.34 -3.62
N GLY A 194 -8.76 -14.55 -2.57
CA GLY A 194 -7.47 -14.54 -1.88
C GLY A 194 -6.29 -14.04 -2.71
N CYS A 195 -6.51 -13.23 -3.77
CA CYS A 195 -5.46 -12.80 -4.71
C CYS A 195 -4.41 -11.83 -4.10
N GLY A 196 -4.68 -11.21 -2.94
CA GLY A 196 -3.75 -10.30 -2.26
C GLY A 196 -3.57 -8.92 -2.89
N GLN A 197 -4.26 -8.58 -4.00
CA GLN A 197 -4.13 -7.29 -4.67
C GLN A 197 -4.53 -6.11 -3.77
N CYS A 198 -5.50 -6.29 -2.90
CA CYS A 198 -5.89 -5.29 -1.91
C CYS A 198 -4.77 -5.00 -0.88
N ALA A 199 -3.97 -6.00 -0.53
CA ALA A 199 -2.82 -5.83 0.35
C ALA A 199 -1.66 -5.09 -0.35
N SER A 200 -1.42 -5.36 -1.64
CA SER A 200 -0.35 -4.71 -2.41
C SER A 200 -0.55 -3.20 -2.60
N VAL A 201 -1.81 -2.74 -2.64
CA VAL A 201 -2.14 -1.31 -2.79
C VAL A 201 -2.42 -0.60 -1.47
N CYS A 202 -2.49 -1.32 -0.35
CA CYS A 202 -2.78 -0.73 0.95
C CYS A 202 -1.60 0.14 1.41
N PRO A 203 -1.80 1.47 1.63
CA PRO A 203 -0.71 2.37 2.01
C PRO A 203 -0.33 2.27 3.49
N THR A 204 -1.11 1.49 4.27
CA THR A 204 -0.92 1.27 5.70
C THR A 204 -0.92 -0.22 6.02
N GLY A 205 -0.86 -0.60 7.30
CA GLY A 205 -0.96 -1.99 7.76
C GLY A 205 -2.40 -2.51 7.93
N ALA A 206 -3.39 -1.85 7.30
CA ALA A 206 -4.79 -2.27 7.43
C ALA A 206 -5.12 -3.58 6.68
N ILE A 207 -4.41 -3.85 5.59
CA ILE A 207 -4.47 -5.14 4.90
C ILE A 207 -3.04 -5.58 4.63
N THR A 208 -2.69 -6.76 5.10
CA THR A 208 -1.35 -7.34 4.94
C THR A 208 -1.46 -8.77 4.43
N ILE A 209 -0.40 -9.28 3.86
CA ILE A 209 -0.29 -10.70 3.52
C ILE A 209 -0.20 -11.49 4.82
N ARG A 210 -0.89 -12.63 4.89
CA ARG A 210 -0.84 -13.50 6.05
C ARG A 210 0.57 -14.06 6.22
N ASN A 211 1.19 -13.76 7.35
CA ASN A 211 2.50 -14.28 7.69
C ASN A 211 2.35 -15.67 8.32
N GLU A 212 2.84 -16.70 7.66
CA GLU A 212 2.84 -18.08 8.15
C GLU A 212 4.25 -18.60 8.49
N THR A 213 5.21 -17.71 8.65
CA THR A 213 6.61 -18.06 8.91
C THR A 213 6.76 -18.91 10.19
N GLU A 214 6.12 -18.50 11.28
CA GLU A 214 6.15 -19.24 12.56
C GLU A 214 5.52 -20.65 12.42
N LYS A 215 4.42 -20.74 11.68
CA LYS A 215 3.78 -22.03 11.39
C LYS A 215 4.71 -22.93 10.56
N PHE A 216 5.40 -22.36 9.59
CA PHE A 216 6.39 -23.09 8.79
C PHE A 216 7.54 -23.60 9.68
N TRP A 217 8.10 -22.76 10.54
CA TRP A 217 9.14 -23.19 11.48
C TRP A 217 8.68 -24.30 12.45
N SER A 218 7.47 -24.19 12.99
CA SER A 218 6.91 -25.24 13.84
C SER A 218 6.74 -26.57 13.10
N MET A 219 6.36 -26.53 11.82
CA MET A 219 6.25 -27.73 10.98
C MET A 219 7.62 -28.36 10.69
N LEU A 220 8.67 -27.57 10.53
CA LEU A 220 10.04 -28.05 10.33
C LEU A 220 10.63 -28.73 11.57
N GLN A 221 10.20 -28.31 12.76
CA GLN A 221 10.65 -28.90 14.04
C GLN A 221 9.90 -30.19 14.40
N ASP A 222 8.77 -30.46 13.76
CA ASP A 222 7.97 -31.66 14.01
C ASP A 222 8.60 -32.88 13.30
N GLN A 223 9.26 -33.74 14.08
CA GLN A 223 9.92 -34.95 13.59
C GLN A 223 8.98 -35.97 12.92
N ASN A 224 7.66 -35.85 13.14
CA ASN A 224 6.65 -36.72 12.55
C ASN A 224 6.14 -36.19 11.19
N ARG A 225 6.64 -35.05 10.72
CA ARG A 225 6.22 -34.43 9.48
C ARG A 225 7.37 -34.33 8.48
N ARG A 226 7.05 -34.67 7.24
CA ARG A 226 7.93 -34.36 6.10
C ARG A 226 7.43 -33.10 5.42
N VAL A 227 8.24 -32.03 5.43
CA VAL A 227 7.89 -30.77 4.78
C VAL A 227 8.48 -30.74 3.38
N VAL A 228 7.61 -30.50 2.39
CA VAL A 228 7.99 -30.33 0.98
C VAL A 228 7.62 -28.92 0.56
N VAL A 229 8.58 -28.17 0.00
CA VAL A 229 8.38 -26.82 -0.51
C VAL A 229 8.23 -26.85 -2.02
N GLN A 230 7.11 -26.34 -2.51
CA GLN A 230 6.88 -26.09 -3.93
C GLN A 230 6.69 -24.60 -4.17
N TYR A 231 7.35 -24.06 -5.17
CA TYR A 231 7.19 -22.66 -5.57
C TYR A 231 6.78 -22.55 -7.03
N ALA A 232 5.94 -21.56 -7.33
CA ALA A 232 5.49 -21.30 -8.69
C ALA A 232 6.65 -20.80 -9.58
N PRO A 233 6.62 -21.06 -10.91
CA PRO A 233 7.64 -20.58 -11.83
C PRO A 233 7.87 -19.07 -11.78
N SER A 234 6.82 -18.27 -11.58
CA SER A 234 6.89 -16.81 -11.42
C SER A 234 7.73 -16.38 -10.23
N VAL A 235 7.71 -17.12 -9.12
CA VAL A 235 8.53 -16.84 -7.94
C VAL A 235 10.02 -16.97 -8.27
N ARG A 236 10.40 -17.90 -9.14
CA ARG A 236 11.80 -18.08 -9.57
C ARG A 236 12.36 -16.87 -10.31
N VAL A 237 11.50 -16.16 -11.04
CA VAL A 237 11.88 -14.92 -11.75
C VAL A 237 11.94 -13.74 -10.79
N GLY A 238 10.90 -13.51 -9.98
CA GLY A 238 10.84 -12.38 -9.06
C GLY A 238 11.85 -12.45 -7.90
N MET A 239 12.25 -13.66 -7.47
CA MET A 239 13.25 -13.81 -6.40
C MET A 239 14.65 -13.37 -6.81
N ALA A 240 15.01 -13.43 -8.10
CA ALA A 240 16.32 -13.00 -8.58
C ALA A 240 16.63 -11.55 -8.21
N GLU A 241 15.70 -10.64 -8.49
CA GLU A 241 15.81 -9.22 -8.17
C GLU A 241 15.92 -8.97 -6.65
N ARG A 242 15.14 -9.71 -5.86
CA ARG A 242 15.15 -9.59 -4.39
C ARG A 242 16.52 -9.94 -3.79
N PHE A 243 17.27 -10.84 -4.41
CA PHE A 243 18.61 -11.24 -3.99
C PHE A 243 19.74 -10.49 -4.73
N GLY A 244 19.43 -9.40 -5.40
CA GLY A 244 20.41 -8.55 -6.10
C GLY A 244 20.99 -9.19 -7.35
N LEU A 245 20.33 -10.19 -7.92
CA LEU A 245 20.67 -10.75 -9.22
C LEU A 245 20.02 -9.93 -10.34
N PRO A 246 20.62 -9.85 -11.53
CA PRO A 246 19.97 -9.20 -12.67
C PRO A 246 18.58 -9.78 -12.97
N ALA A 247 17.62 -8.94 -13.35
CA ALA A 247 16.21 -9.31 -13.58
C ALA A 247 16.00 -10.44 -14.60
N ASN A 248 16.95 -10.62 -15.51
CA ASN A 248 16.94 -11.63 -16.58
C ASN A 248 17.77 -12.87 -16.23
N GLU A 249 18.36 -12.96 -15.04
CA GLU A 249 19.10 -14.14 -14.63
C GLU A 249 18.17 -15.16 -13.94
N PRO A 250 17.89 -16.33 -14.54
CA PRO A 250 17.00 -17.30 -13.91
C PRO A 250 17.66 -17.88 -12.66
N CYS A 251 16.96 -17.84 -11.53
CA CYS A 251 17.37 -18.50 -10.29
C CYS A 251 17.31 -20.04 -10.37
N THR A 252 17.24 -20.60 -11.59
CA THR A 252 17.18 -22.05 -11.84
C THR A 252 18.42 -22.72 -11.26
N GLY A 253 18.23 -23.62 -10.30
CA GLY A 253 19.32 -24.32 -9.60
C GLY A 253 19.87 -23.60 -8.34
N LYS A 254 19.59 -22.31 -8.15
CA LYS A 254 19.90 -21.57 -6.90
C LYS A 254 18.79 -21.73 -5.86
N LEU A 255 17.54 -21.92 -6.31
CA LEU A 255 16.39 -22.33 -5.50
C LEU A 255 16.17 -23.84 -5.68
N ARG A 256 16.87 -24.66 -4.92
CA ARG A 256 16.58 -26.10 -4.88
C ARG A 256 15.42 -26.36 -3.92
N PRO A 257 14.49 -27.29 -4.23
CA PRO A 257 13.51 -27.75 -3.26
C PRO A 257 14.24 -28.28 -2.04
N CYS A 258 13.98 -27.71 -0.87
CA CYS A 258 14.50 -28.25 0.38
C CYS A 258 13.72 -29.53 0.67
N GLN A 259 14.30 -30.68 0.45
CA GLN A 259 13.86 -31.91 1.08
C GLN A 259 14.52 -31.95 2.47
N LEU A 260 13.76 -31.67 3.48
CA LEU A 260 14.18 -31.89 4.86
C LEU A 260 13.92 -33.38 5.17
N GLU A 261 14.95 -34.19 5.08
CA GLU A 261 14.87 -35.59 5.51
C GLU A 261 14.97 -35.64 7.05
N GLN A 262 14.16 -36.51 7.64
CA GLN A 262 14.27 -36.83 9.07
C GLN A 262 15.63 -37.49 9.33
N GLY A 263 16.43 -36.88 10.18
CA GLY A 263 17.69 -37.45 10.63
C GLY A 263 18.92 -36.64 10.23
N GLY A 264 19.12 -35.48 10.85
CA GLY A 264 20.43 -34.93 11.13
C GLY A 264 21.28 -34.48 9.95
N GLY A 265 20.76 -33.65 9.10
CA GLY A 265 21.57 -32.98 8.07
C GLY A 265 20.77 -32.01 7.28
N VAL A 266 20.83 -30.74 7.63
CA VAL A 266 20.35 -29.66 6.73
C VAL A 266 21.29 -29.65 5.54
N ALA A 267 20.79 -30.01 4.36
CA ALA A 267 21.59 -29.89 3.14
C ALA A 267 22.06 -28.43 3.02
N GLN A 268 23.32 -28.21 2.62
CA GLN A 268 23.94 -26.88 2.50
C GLN A 268 23.12 -25.84 1.71
N SER A 269 22.16 -26.27 0.90
CA SER A 269 21.21 -25.42 0.20
C SER A 269 20.07 -24.91 1.10
N GLY A 270 19.72 -25.59 2.18
CA GLY A 270 18.73 -25.14 3.15
C GLY A 270 19.24 -24.02 4.04
N GLU A 271 20.50 -24.06 4.45
CA GLU A 271 21.13 -22.99 5.24
C GLU A 271 21.11 -21.65 4.51
N ARG A 272 21.31 -21.62 3.19
CA ARG A 272 21.27 -20.37 2.43
C ARG A 272 19.86 -19.76 2.31
N ILE A 273 18.81 -20.58 2.26
CA ILE A 273 17.43 -20.09 2.25
C ILE A 273 17.06 -19.58 3.65
N LEU A 274 17.47 -20.27 4.69
CA LEU A 274 17.26 -19.86 6.08
C LEU A 274 17.98 -18.56 6.41
N ASP A 275 19.24 -18.43 6.01
CA ASP A 275 20.05 -17.22 6.16
C ASP A 275 19.47 -16.01 5.40
N ALA A 276 18.86 -16.23 4.24
CA ALA A 276 18.22 -15.18 3.46
C ALA A 276 16.90 -14.70 4.11
N LEU A 277 16.13 -15.59 4.75
CA LEU A 277 14.91 -15.24 5.48
C LEU A 277 15.20 -14.50 6.80
N HIS A 278 16.36 -14.75 7.43
CA HIS A 278 16.79 -14.05 8.63
C HIS A 278 17.40 -12.65 8.37
N ARG A 279 17.85 -12.36 7.16
CA ARG A 279 18.48 -11.07 6.81
C ARG A 279 17.52 -10.10 6.09
N GLY A 280 16.31 -10.44 5.85
CA GLY A 280 15.27 -9.60 5.22
C GLY A 280 14.18 -9.20 6.16
#